data_6dfa6d1242e671c5612abe8c8e55692a
#
_entry.id   6dfa6d1242e671c5612abe8c8e55692a
#
_cell.length_a   1.000
_cell.length_b   1.000
_cell.length_c   1.000
_cell.angle_alpha   90.00
_cell.angle_beta   90.00
_cell.angle_gamma   90.00
#
_symmetry.space_group_name_H-M   'P 1'
#
loop_
_entity.id
_entity.type
_entity.pdbx_description
1 polymer ?
#
loop_
_entity_poly.entity_id
_entity_poly.type
_entity_poly.pdbx_seq_one_letter_code
_entity_poly.pdbx_strand_id
1 'polypeptide(L)'
;DIFGNENFRNEIIWWYLWGGRGKNQWNNKHDNILFYSKTEKWIFNYLDVLEGHNLMTEGSKNRLNYKGALVTTKSDSSEIPEDKVLPSDTWYIATINAMAIEKIAYPTQKPEALLERIIKASSNEGDLVADFFCGSGTTAAVAEKLGRKWITADLGRFSVHTARKRLIGVQRELQESGKDFRAFELLNLGKYERQFFMDDLTNGKLKAKEDLYVDLILEAYKAKRIEGHTTIHGTKSGRFVHVGPLDVPVTQSRLIEIFEECRQKLYTQIDVLGFEFEMGLTPQFIQEIKEKGVSITLKYIPKDVFDKRAVEKGQAKFYDVAYLNTREKMNGKSITIELVDFVTHYTQDDIEELQQSMRTGNKVVIEDGQILKLEKDKNGIISKTILTNNWYDWVDYWAIDFNYEDKKEIIKVKNENGETEERWSGNYLFENEWQSFRTKKNPTLEFTSIPYEYKTPGIYKIMVKVVDILGIDTSKIIEVKI
;
A
#
# COMPACT_ATOMS: atom_id res chain seq x y z
N ASP A 1 -12.77 24.77 -12.81
CA ASP A 1 -13.61 25.65 -11.97
C ASP A 1 -13.82 25.17 -10.53
N ILE A 2 -13.19 24.04 -10.12
CA ILE A 2 -13.29 23.53 -8.73
C ILE A 2 -12.63 24.50 -7.74
N PHE A 3 -11.51 25.11 -8.15
CA PHE A 3 -10.71 25.98 -7.28
C PHE A 3 -11.06 27.48 -7.43
N GLY A 4 -11.86 27.86 -8.44
CA GLY A 4 -12.17 29.25 -8.81
C GLY A 4 -11.05 29.90 -9.64
N ASN A 5 -11.43 30.70 -10.62
CA ASN A 5 -10.46 31.39 -11.49
C ASN A 5 -9.66 32.45 -10.72
N GLU A 6 -10.27 33.06 -9.70
CA GLU A 6 -9.65 34.07 -8.83
C GLU A 6 -8.49 33.51 -8.00
N ASN A 7 -8.44 32.20 -7.81
CA ASN A 7 -7.42 31.48 -7.06
C ASN A 7 -6.28 30.93 -7.93
N PHE A 8 -6.40 31.04 -9.25
CA PHE A 8 -5.36 30.67 -10.19
C PHE A 8 -4.17 31.63 -10.10
N ARG A 9 -2.96 31.10 -10.00
CA ARG A 9 -1.72 31.88 -9.89
C ARG A 9 -0.84 31.75 -11.11
N ASN A 10 -0.48 30.51 -11.49
CA ASN A 10 0.36 30.24 -12.65
C ASN A 10 -0.01 28.93 -13.35
N GLU A 11 0.27 28.86 -14.64
CA GLU A 11 0.51 27.63 -15.38
C GLU A 11 2.02 27.47 -15.52
N ILE A 12 2.54 26.33 -15.05
CA ILE A 12 3.95 26.01 -15.08
C ILE A 12 4.17 24.91 -16.12
N ILE A 13 5.12 25.11 -17.01
CA ILE A 13 5.48 24.15 -18.05
C ILE A 13 6.73 23.38 -17.60
N TRP A 14 6.53 22.14 -17.17
CA TRP A 14 7.64 21.24 -16.90
C TRP A 14 7.99 20.47 -18.17
N TRP A 15 9.13 20.79 -18.79
CA TRP A 15 9.56 20.15 -20.01
C TRP A 15 10.79 19.26 -19.84
N TYR A 16 10.90 18.24 -20.71
CA TYR A 16 11.94 17.21 -20.65
C TYR A 16 12.28 16.70 -22.06
N LEU A 17 13.50 16.13 -22.21
CA LEU A 17 14.01 15.72 -23.51
C LEU A 17 13.44 14.38 -24.01
N TRP A 18 13.04 13.49 -23.09
CA TRP A 18 12.56 12.16 -23.42
C TRP A 18 11.05 12.15 -23.71
N GLY A 19 10.65 11.25 -24.64
CA GLY A 19 9.25 11.05 -25.01
C GLY A 19 8.96 11.39 -26.46
N GLY A 20 7.97 10.71 -27.01
CA GLY A 20 7.42 10.90 -28.35
C GLY A 20 8.41 10.63 -29.50
N ARG A 21 7.99 9.79 -30.43
CA ARG A 21 8.67 9.55 -31.71
C ARG A 21 7.67 9.63 -32.87
N GLY A 22 6.61 10.43 -32.69
CA GLY A 22 5.59 10.65 -33.71
C GLY A 22 6.21 11.35 -34.94
N LYS A 23 5.87 10.86 -36.14
CA LYS A 23 6.31 11.47 -37.39
C LYS A 23 5.26 12.39 -37.99
N ASN A 24 4.01 12.32 -37.49
CA ASN A 24 2.87 13.01 -38.10
C ASN A 24 2.36 14.18 -37.25
N GLN A 25 2.98 14.43 -36.08
CA GLN A 25 2.62 15.52 -35.17
C GLN A 25 3.81 15.94 -34.32
N TRP A 26 3.70 17.09 -33.68
CA TRP A 26 4.68 17.53 -32.68
C TRP A 26 4.66 16.57 -31.47
N ASN A 27 5.84 16.21 -31.00
CA ASN A 27 5.97 15.31 -29.86
C ASN A 27 5.70 16.05 -28.55
N ASN A 28 4.85 15.47 -27.72
CA ASN A 28 4.61 15.97 -26.36
C ASN A 28 5.86 15.73 -25.51
N LYS A 29 6.48 16.81 -25.02
CA LYS A 29 7.69 16.77 -24.20
C LYS A 29 7.58 17.68 -22.99
N HIS A 30 6.38 17.90 -22.51
CA HIS A 30 6.09 18.67 -21.31
C HIS A 30 4.82 18.19 -20.65
N ASP A 31 4.72 18.44 -19.36
CA ASP A 31 3.49 18.38 -18.57
C ASP A 31 3.19 19.79 -18.03
N ASN A 32 1.92 20.15 -17.94
CA ASN A 32 1.46 21.40 -17.37
C ASN A 32 1.12 21.20 -15.90
N ILE A 33 1.61 22.10 -15.04
CA ILE A 33 1.32 22.12 -13.62
C ILE A 33 0.56 23.39 -13.33
N LEU A 34 -0.63 23.28 -12.74
CA LEU A 34 -1.46 24.42 -12.40
C LEU A 34 -1.27 24.79 -10.94
N PHE A 35 -0.89 26.04 -10.69
CA PHE A 35 -0.71 26.57 -9.36
C PHE A 35 -1.94 27.37 -8.94
N TYR A 36 -2.55 26.94 -7.85
CA TYR A 36 -3.68 27.61 -7.20
C TYR A 36 -3.36 27.91 -5.74
N SER A 37 -3.90 28.98 -5.20
CA SER A 37 -3.90 29.26 -3.77
C SER A 37 -5.34 29.32 -3.25
N LYS A 38 -5.57 28.92 -2.00
CA LYS A 38 -6.90 28.96 -1.39
C LYS A 38 -7.36 30.39 -1.06
N THR A 39 -6.41 31.27 -0.83
CA THR A 39 -6.64 32.68 -0.43
C THR A 39 -5.71 33.59 -1.18
N GLU A 40 -5.89 34.91 -1.04
CA GLU A 40 -4.96 35.91 -1.61
C GLU A 40 -3.58 35.90 -0.96
N LYS A 41 -3.45 35.30 0.21
CA LYS A 41 -2.15 35.12 0.89
C LYS A 41 -1.74 33.66 0.81
N TRP A 42 -0.53 33.40 0.30
CA TRP A 42 0.05 32.07 0.19
C TRP A 42 1.56 32.11 0.46
N ILE A 43 2.14 30.96 0.75
CA ILE A 43 3.59 30.78 0.90
C ILE A 43 4.21 30.65 -0.49
N PHE A 44 5.23 31.47 -0.78
CA PHE A 44 6.07 31.34 -1.96
C PHE A 44 7.51 31.71 -1.62
N ASN A 45 8.30 30.71 -1.29
CA ASN A 45 9.71 30.84 -0.88
C ASN A 45 10.61 30.91 -2.11
N TYR A 46 10.60 32.06 -2.80
CA TYR A 46 11.34 32.21 -4.07
C TYR A 46 12.84 32.05 -3.90
N LEU A 47 13.42 32.41 -2.74
CA LEU A 47 14.85 32.24 -2.44
C LEU A 47 15.30 30.80 -2.43
N ASP A 48 14.43 29.86 -2.03
CA ASP A 48 14.73 28.41 -1.97
C ASP A 48 14.74 27.72 -3.34
N VAL A 49 14.23 28.43 -4.36
CA VAL A 49 14.04 27.89 -5.73
C VAL A 49 14.66 28.77 -6.80
N LEU A 50 15.62 29.60 -6.44
CA LEU A 50 16.34 30.44 -7.40
C LEU A 50 17.03 29.58 -8.48
N GLU A 51 17.02 30.08 -9.71
CA GLU A 51 17.65 29.43 -10.87
C GLU A 51 19.07 29.94 -11.08
N GLY A 52 19.97 29.05 -11.58
CA GLY A 52 21.30 29.46 -11.96
C GLY A 52 21.30 30.23 -13.30
N HIS A 53 22.15 31.24 -13.43
CA HIS A 53 22.32 31.99 -14.66
C HIS A 53 22.69 31.10 -15.88
N ASN A 54 23.26 29.93 -15.67
CA ASN A 54 23.76 29.03 -16.73
C ASN A 54 22.66 28.27 -17.50
N LEU A 55 21.38 28.41 -17.17
CA LEU A 55 20.28 27.88 -17.99
C LEU A 55 19.97 28.79 -19.20
N MET A 56 20.46 30.00 -19.20
CA MET A 56 20.44 30.87 -20.38
C MET A 56 21.84 30.81 -21.03
N THR A 57 21.87 30.30 -22.25
CA THR A 57 23.01 30.22 -23.18
C THR A 57 24.17 31.15 -22.89
N GLU A 58 25.43 30.69 -23.07
CA GLU A 58 26.67 31.45 -22.94
C GLU A 58 26.71 32.81 -23.66
N GLY A 59 25.70 33.12 -24.47
CA GLY A 59 25.51 34.40 -25.15
C GLY A 59 24.85 35.51 -24.30
N SER A 60 24.41 35.27 -23.08
CA SER A 60 23.63 36.21 -22.28
C SER A 60 24.47 37.13 -21.37
N LYS A 61 25.78 37.04 -21.38
CA LYS A 61 26.64 37.93 -20.59
C LYS A 61 26.60 39.42 -21.01
N ASN A 62 25.95 39.73 -22.14
CA ASN A 62 25.74 41.10 -22.60
C ASN A 62 24.28 41.25 -23.04
N ARG A 63 23.37 41.45 -22.08
CA ARG A 63 22.05 41.97 -22.43
C ARG A 63 22.17 43.44 -22.84
N LEU A 64 22.47 43.65 -24.07
CA LEU A 64 22.13 44.88 -24.74
C LEU A 64 20.62 44.88 -24.98
N ASN A 65 19.91 45.89 -24.48
CA ASN A 65 18.53 46.08 -24.88
C ASN A 65 18.49 46.35 -26.39
N TYR A 66 17.32 46.28 -27.02
CA TYR A 66 17.10 46.51 -28.46
C TYR A 66 17.63 47.84 -28.99
N LYS A 67 18.08 48.76 -28.13
CA LYS A 67 18.65 50.08 -28.46
C LYS A 67 20.08 50.27 -27.94
N GLY A 68 20.74 49.22 -27.49
CA GLY A 68 22.17 49.30 -27.06
C GLY A 68 22.41 49.97 -25.71
N ALA A 69 21.35 50.20 -24.90
CA ALA A 69 21.49 50.75 -23.54
C ALA A 69 21.46 49.63 -22.51
N LEU A 70 22.39 49.68 -21.55
CA LEU A 70 22.36 48.79 -20.37
C LEU A 70 21.10 49.16 -19.52
N VAL A 71 20.14 48.27 -19.48
CA VAL A 71 19.01 48.41 -18.56
C VAL A 71 19.48 47.80 -17.23
N THR A 72 19.97 48.64 -16.34
CA THR A 72 20.09 48.33 -14.94
C THR A 72 18.71 48.60 -14.29
N THR A 73 17.85 47.62 -14.28
CA THR A 73 16.72 47.69 -13.29
C THR A 73 17.39 47.49 -11.93
N LYS A 74 17.47 48.59 -11.15
CA LYS A 74 17.63 48.52 -9.71
C LYS A 74 16.33 47.93 -9.15
N SER A 75 16.20 46.61 -9.19
CA SER A 75 15.28 45.94 -8.27
C SER A 75 15.98 45.90 -6.90
N ASP A 76 15.23 45.98 -5.84
CA ASP A 76 15.65 45.78 -4.44
C ASP A 76 16.21 44.35 -4.22
N SER A 77 17.17 43.93 -5.01
CA SER A 77 17.67 42.57 -5.14
C SER A 77 18.92 42.33 -4.29
N SER A 78 19.04 43.02 -3.14
CA SER A 78 20.15 42.81 -2.18
C SER A 78 20.20 41.36 -1.61
N GLU A 79 19.15 40.58 -1.78
CA GLU A 79 19.03 39.21 -1.26
C GLU A 79 19.34 38.11 -2.31
N ILE A 80 19.39 38.45 -3.59
CA ILE A 80 19.62 37.45 -4.67
C ILE A 80 21.09 37.42 -5.02
N PRO A 81 21.78 36.26 -4.93
CA PRO A 81 23.16 36.10 -5.37
C PRO A 81 23.36 36.47 -6.85
N GLU A 82 24.52 37.04 -7.20
CA GLU A 82 24.84 37.50 -8.58
C GLU A 82 24.76 36.41 -9.65
N ASP A 83 24.97 35.14 -9.25
CA ASP A 83 24.91 33.96 -10.13
C ASP A 83 23.50 33.34 -10.20
N LYS A 84 22.49 33.94 -9.55
CA LYS A 84 21.11 33.45 -9.49
C LYS A 84 20.11 34.42 -10.11
N VAL A 85 18.99 33.85 -10.54
CA VAL A 85 17.82 34.61 -11.04
C VAL A 85 16.54 34.10 -10.38
N LEU A 86 15.51 34.94 -10.41
CA LEU A 86 14.18 34.55 -9.93
C LEU A 86 13.66 33.32 -10.70
N PRO A 87 12.89 32.47 -10.02
CA PRO A 87 12.33 31.27 -10.64
C PRO A 87 11.37 31.64 -11.79
N SER A 88 11.48 30.89 -12.88
CA SER A 88 10.57 30.99 -14.03
C SER A 88 9.42 29.98 -13.93
N ASP A 89 8.42 30.13 -14.78
CA ASP A 89 7.30 29.19 -14.94
C ASP A 89 7.59 28.09 -15.96
N THR A 90 8.79 28.07 -16.52
CA THR A 90 9.22 27.06 -17.50
C THR A 90 10.41 26.28 -16.94
N TRP A 91 10.15 25.02 -16.55
CA TRP A 91 11.12 24.20 -15.83
C TRP A 91 11.71 23.11 -16.71
N TYR A 92 13.03 23.08 -16.82
CA TYR A 92 13.74 21.93 -17.32
C TYR A 92 14.14 21.02 -16.15
N ILE A 93 13.43 19.93 -15.97
CA ILE A 93 13.78 18.88 -15.01
C ILE A 93 13.74 17.56 -15.77
N ALA A 94 14.89 16.88 -15.83
CA ALA A 94 15.00 15.62 -16.55
C ALA A 94 14.08 14.55 -15.96
N THR A 95 13.46 13.75 -16.82
CA THR A 95 12.76 12.54 -16.41
C THR A 95 13.74 11.52 -15.83
N ILE A 96 13.27 10.63 -15.00
CA ILE A 96 14.10 9.64 -14.31
C ILE A 96 14.74 8.69 -15.32
N ASN A 97 16.07 8.67 -15.36
CA ASN A 97 16.84 7.72 -16.17
C ASN A 97 16.63 6.28 -15.68
N ALA A 98 16.72 5.32 -16.59
CA ALA A 98 16.62 3.89 -16.27
C ALA A 98 17.63 3.43 -15.20
N MET A 99 18.78 4.07 -15.11
CA MET A 99 19.88 3.78 -14.18
C MET A 99 19.90 4.69 -12.94
N ALA A 100 18.95 5.62 -12.80
CA ALA A 100 18.92 6.54 -11.67
C ALA A 100 18.69 5.78 -10.35
N ILE A 101 19.38 6.21 -9.28
CA ILE A 101 19.28 5.61 -7.94
C ILE A 101 17.85 5.72 -7.40
N GLU A 102 17.18 6.86 -7.63
CA GLU A 102 15.79 7.12 -7.19
C GLU A 102 14.75 6.28 -7.96
N LYS A 103 15.15 5.60 -9.05
CA LYS A 103 14.21 4.84 -9.86
C LYS A 103 13.75 3.59 -9.15
N ILE A 104 12.44 3.49 -8.96
CA ILE A 104 11.73 2.29 -8.52
C ILE A 104 10.92 1.70 -9.68
N ALA A 105 10.43 0.48 -9.52
CA ALA A 105 9.64 -0.20 -10.55
C ALA A 105 8.18 0.32 -10.58
N TYR A 106 8.00 1.64 -10.76
CA TYR A 106 6.69 2.28 -10.88
C TYR A 106 6.61 3.08 -12.19
N PRO A 107 5.63 2.79 -13.06
CA PRO A 107 5.63 3.31 -14.45
C PRO A 107 5.57 4.83 -14.55
N THR A 108 4.82 5.50 -13.66
CA THR A 108 4.54 6.94 -13.69
C THR A 108 5.28 7.72 -12.60
N GLN A 109 6.38 7.17 -12.08
CA GLN A 109 7.18 7.84 -11.06
C GLN A 109 7.65 9.22 -11.54
N LYS A 110 7.41 10.25 -10.73
CA LYS A 110 7.92 11.60 -10.94
C LYS A 110 9.32 11.76 -10.32
N PRO A 111 10.20 12.62 -10.90
CA PRO A 111 11.52 12.89 -10.32
C PRO A 111 11.41 13.57 -8.94
N GLU A 112 12.31 13.22 -8.02
CA GLU A 112 12.38 13.89 -6.71
C GLU A 112 12.66 15.39 -6.86
N ALA A 113 13.52 15.77 -7.79
CA ALA A 113 13.84 17.17 -8.07
C ALA A 113 12.61 18.04 -8.42
N LEU A 114 11.60 17.46 -9.09
CA LEU A 114 10.35 18.16 -9.39
C LEU A 114 9.57 18.48 -8.11
N LEU A 115 9.39 17.47 -7.25
CA LEU A 115 8.65 17.60 -6.00
C LEU A 115 9.42 18.47 -4.99
N GLU A 116 10.76 18.36 -4.97
CA GLU A 116 11.61 19.21 -4.14
C GLU A 116 11.40 20.68 -4.45
N ARG A 117 11.40 21.06 -5.75
CA ARG A 117 11.14 22.43 -6.19
C ARG A 117 9.77 22.91 -5.74
N ILE A 118 8.72 22.11 -5.95
CA ILE A 118 7.34 22.46 -5.57
C ILE A 118 7.22 22.63 -4.05
N ILE A 119 7.73 21.67 -3.27
CA ILE A 119 7.58 21.66 -1.81
C ILE A 119 8.36 22.79 -1.17
N LYS A 120 9.59 23.06 -1.63
CA LYS A 120 10.39 24.19 -1.14
C LYS A 120 9.72 25.54 -1.40
N ALA A 121 9.20 25.73 -2.62
CA ALA A 121 8.53 26.99 -2.99
C ALA A 121 7.26 27.24 -2.16
N SER A 122 6.49 26.18 -1.85
CA SER A 122 5.10 26.34 -1.35
C SER A 122 4.89 25.90 0.11
N SER A 123 5.94 25.57 0.84
CA SER A 123 5.86 25.17 2.25
C SER A 123 7.12 25.48 3.03
N ASN A 124 6.99 25.58 4.35
CA ASN A 124 8.10 25.68 5.30
C ASN A 124 8.35 24.34 5.98
N GLU A 125 9.50 24.20 6.66
CA GLU A 125 9.79 23.05 7.50
C GLU A 125 8.72 22.91 8.59
N GLY A 126 8.24 21.68 8.81
CA GLY A 126 7.14 21.38 9.75
C GLY A 126 5.73 21.55 9.18
N ASP A 127 5.56 22.18 8.01
CA ASP A 127 4.26 22.29 7.34
C ASP A 127 3.76 20.92 6.84
N LEU A 128 2.46 20.83 6.62
CA LEU A 128 1.79 19.64 6.11
C LEU A 128 1.69 19.66 4.59
N VAL A 129 2.25 18.64 3.95
CA VAL A 129 2.13 18.37 2.50
C VAL A 129 1.16 17.23 2.29
N ALA A 130 0.19 17.37 1.38
CA ALA A 130 -0.79 16.34 1.07
C ALA A 130 -0.75 15.94 -0.40
N ASP A 131 -0.80 14.63 -0.67
CA ASP A 131 -0.89 14.06 -2.03
C ASP A 131 -1.87 12.89 -2.03
N PHE A 132 -3.05 13.09 -2.63
CA PHE A 132 -4.14 12.11 -2.63
C PHE A 132 -4.10 11.15 -3.83
N PHE A 133 -3.06 11.23 -4.68
CA PHE A 133 -2.81 10.36 -5.82
C PHE A 133 -1.33 9.97 -5.88
N CYS A 134 -0.80 9.52 -4.75
CA CYS A 134 0.63 9.47 -4.47
C CYS A 134 1.44 8.54 -5.37
N GLY A 135 0.81 7.58 -6.03
CA GLY A 135 1.49 6.62 -6.89
C GLY A 135 2.69 5.97 -6.20
N SER A 136 3.89 6.33 -6.64
CA SER A 136 5.14 5.83 -6.08
C SER A 136 5.58 6.48 -4.77
N GLY A 137 4.80 7.42 -4.21
CA GLY A 137 5.11 8.12 -2.97
C GLY A 137 6.26 9.14 -3.07
N THR A 138 6.52 9.71 -4.24
CA THR A 138 7.61 10.70 -4.41
C THR A 138 7.39 11.93 -3.55
N THR A 139 6.16 12.44 -3.50
CA THR A 139 5.81 13.61 -2.69
C THR A 139 6.11 13.39 -1.21
N ALA A 140 5.65 12.27 -0.65
CA ALA A 140 5.87 11.94 0.76
C ALA A 140 7.37 11.73 1.06
N ALA A 141 8.10 11.05 0.18
CA ALA A 141 9.54 10.83 0.31
C ALA A 141 10.34 12.15 0.35
N VAL A 142 10.01 13.08 -0.54
CA VAL A 142 10.67 14.39 -0.58
C VAL A 142 10.25 15.26 0.61
N ALA A 143 8.97 15.24 1.00
CA ALA A 143 8.48 15.96 2.16
C ALA A 143 9.20 15.51 3.44
N GLU A 144 9.37 14.19 3.65
CA GLU A 144 10.12 13.64 4.77
C GLU A 144 11.58 14.09 4.77
N LYS A 145 12.28 13.98 3.63
CA LYS A 145 13.68 14.43 3.45
C LYS A 145 13.86 15.92 3.76
N LEU A 146 12.83 16.72 3.49
CA LEU A 146 12.83 18.18 3.71
C LEU A 146 12.25 18.60 5.09
N GLY A 147 11.94 17.67 5.98
CA GLY A 147 11.41 17.96 7.32
C GLY A 147 9.94 18.43 7.32
N ARG A 148 9.19 18.23 6.24
CA ARG A 148 7.75 18.51 6.21
C ARG A 148 6.96 17.32 6.74
N LYS A 149 5.80 17.57 7.35
CA LYS A 149 4.79 16.55 7.63
C LYS A 149 4.10 16.18 6.32
N TRP A 150 3.57 14.97 6.22
CA TRP A 150 2.89 14.55 5.01
C TRP A 150 1.69 13.63 5.29
N ILE A 151 0.69 13.74 4.43
CA ILE A 151 -0.43 12.81 4.31
C ILE A 151 -0.54 12.42 2.85
N THR A 152 -0.58 11.12 2.58
CA THR A 152 -0.65 10.63 1.20
C THR A 152 -1.64 9.49 1.08
N ALA A 153 -2.32 9.40 -0.05
CA ALA A 153 -3.30 8.36 -0.33
C ALA A 153 -3.22 7.86 -1.77
N ASP A 154 -3.64 6.63 -1.99
CA ASP A 154 -3.83 6.05 -3.33
C ASP A 154 -4.85 4.91 -3.27
N LEU A 155 -5.58 4.67 -4.36
CA LEU A 155 -6.52 3.55 -4.47
C LEU A 155 -5.80 2.23 -4.74
N GLY A 156 -4.64 2.28 -5.40
CA GLY A 156 -3.89 1.11 -5.83
C GLY A 156 -3.07 0.47 -4.71
N ARG A 157 -3.30 -0.79 -4.40
CA ARG A 157 -2.45 -1.53 -3.43
C ARG A 157 -0.98 -1.49 -3.79
N PHE A 158 -0.66 -1.67 -5.07
CA PHE A 158 0.71 -1.60 -5.57
C PHE A 158 1.34 -0.22 -5.34
N SER A 159 0.56 0.86 -5.52
CA SER A 159 0.99 2.23 -5.23
C SER A 159 1.33 2.40 -3.75
N VAL A 160 0.39 2.04 -2.87
CA VAL A 160 0.53 2.14 -1.41
C VAL A 160 1.71 1.29 -0.91
N HIS A 161 1.86 0.06 -1.40
CA HIS A 161 2.99 -0.81 -1.05
C HIS A 161 4.33 -0.22 -1.51
N THR A 162 4.38 0.30 -2.73
CA THR A 162 5.57 0.95 -3.29
C THR A 162 5.95 2.20 -2.48
N ALA A 163 4.96 3.06 -2.16
CA ALA A 163 5.16 4.26 -1.35
C ALA A 163 5.67 3.90 0.06
N ARG A 164 5.07 2.89 0.70
CA ARG A 164 5.51 2.37 2.00
C ARG A 164 6.97 1.94 2.00
N LYS A 165 7.39 1.10 1.04
CA LYS A 165 8.79 0.68 0.90
C LYS A 165 9.74 1.85 0.68
N ARG A 166 9.34 2.81 -0.14
CA ARG A 166 10.12 4.01 -0.39
C ARG A 166 10.34 4.82 0.88
N LEU A 167 9.28 5.04 1.66
CA LEU A 167 9.36 5.77 2.93
C LEU A 167 10.24 5.07 3.96
N ILE A 168 10.13 3.75 4.09
CA ILE A 168 11.04 2.95 4.92
C ILE A 168 12.50 3.15 4.49
N GLY A 169 12.77 3.18 3.18
CA GLY A 169 14.10 3.48 2.64
C GLY A 169 14.60 4.88 3.02
N VAL A 170 13.74 5.89 2.89
CA VAL A 170 14.05 7.28 3.30
C VAL A 170 14.36 7.38 4.79
N GLN A 171 13.57 6.73 5.65
CA GLN A 171 13.81 6.72 7.09
C GLN A 171 15.18 6.13 7.44
N ARG A 172 15.58 5.05 6.78
CA ARG A 172 16.92 4.46 6.96
C ARG A 172 18.04 5.40 6.48
N GLU A 173 17.87 6.04 5.34
CA GLU A 173 18.85 7.04 4.85
C GLU A 173 19.00 8.21 5.83
N LEU A 174 17.91 8.69 6.43
CA LEU A 174 17.93 9.72 7.45
C LEU A 174 18.63 9.23 8.71
N GLN A 175 18.32 8.04 9.20
CA GLN A 175 18.94 7.42 10.36
C GLN A 175 20.46 7.24 10.18
N GLU A 176 20.88 6.71 9.03
CA GLU A 176 22.30 6.55 8.69
C GLU A 176 23.05 7.88 8.62
N SER A 177 22.35 8.96 8.23
CA SER A 177 22.90 10.32 8.20
C SER A 177 22.82 11.06 9.55
N GLY A 178 22.36 10.39 10.62
CA GLY A 178 22.21 10.96 11.96
C GLY A 178 21.07 11.97 12.08
N LYS A 179 20.13 11.99 11.12
CA LYS A 179 18.94 12.83 11.16
C LYS A 179 17.79 12.06 11.79
N ASP A 180 16.93 12.79 12.48
CA ASP A 180 15.68 12.24 13.01
C ASP A 180 14.67 11.99 11.88
N PHE A 181 13.78 11.03 12.09
CA PHE A 181 12.67 10.73 11.18
C PHE A 181 11.41 10.44 12.00
N ARG A 182 10.25 10.55 11.34
CA ARG A 182 8.96 10.29 11.97
C ARG A 182 8.45 8.91 11.61
N ALA A 183 7.94 8.18 12.58
CA ALA A 183 7.13 7.00 12.34
C ALA A 183 5.89 7.37 11.51
N PHE A 184 5.42 6.48 10.67
CA PHE A 184 4.20 6.68 9.89
C PHE A 184 3.22 5.52 10.09
N GLU A 185 1.95 5.83 9.90
CA GLU A 185 0.86 4.88 9.97
C GLU A 185 0.36 4.56 8.56
N LEU A 186 -0.04 3.32 8.33
CA LEU A 186 -0.72 2.89 7.13
C LEU A 186 -2.19 2.63 7.47
N LEU A 187 -3.05 3.57 7.10
CA LEU A 187 -4.48 3.48 7.33
C LEU A 187 -5.20 2.87 6.13
N ASN A 188 -6.28 2.19 6.38
CA ASN A 188 -7.10 1.60 5.34
C ASN A 188 -8.57 1.99 5.51
N LEU A 189 -9.12 2.65 4.50
CA LEU A 189 -10.53 3.07 4.48
C LEU A 189 -11.52 1.91 4.63
N GLY A 190 -11.19 0.71 4.16
CA GLY A 190 -12.06 -0.45 4.29
C GLY A 190 -12.45 -0.81 5.74
N LYS A 191 -11.63 -0.46 6.74
CA LYS A 191 -12.04 -0.55 8.14
C LYS A 191 -13.14 0.45 8.48
N TYR A 192 -13.03 1.67 7.99
CA TYR A 192 -14.02 2.73 8.20
C TYR A 192 -15.28 2.50 7.37
N GLU A 193 -15.17 1.96 6.17
CA GLU A 193 -16.31 1.56 5.35
C GLU A 193 -17.09 0.41 5.98
N ARG A 194 -16.43 -0.58 6.60
CA ARG A 194 -17.10 -1.62 7.41
C ARG A 194 -17.89 -0.99 8.54
N GLN A 195 -17.30 -0.04 9.25
CA GLN A 195 -17.93 0.62 10.40
C GLN A 195 -19.07 1.54 9.95
N PHE A 196 -18.87 2.29 8.86
CA PHE A 196 -19.92 3.10 8.24
C PHE A 196 -21.10 2.23 7.76
N PHE A 197 -20.80 1.08 7.14
CA PHE A 197 -21.80 0.09 6.75
C PHE A 197 -22.55 -0.46 7.99
N MET A 198 -21.86 -0.62 9.12
CA MET A 198 -22.47 -1.00 10.41
C MET A 198 -23.36 0.11 10.97
N ASP A 199 -22.90 1.36 10.98
CA ASP A 199 -23.58 2.51 11.56
C ASP A 199 -24.82 2.93 10.74
N ASP A 200 -24.73 2.93 9.41
CA ASP A 200 -25.86 3.19 8.50
C ASP A 200 -26.93 2.11 8.63
N LEU A 201 -26.53 0.95 9.09
CA LEU A 201 -27.36 -0.18 9.39
C LEU A 201 -28.01 -0.12 10.81
N THR A 202 -27.65 0.74 11.72
CA THR A 202 -28.26 0.82 13.08
C THR A 202 -29.74 1.22 13.07
N ASN A 203 -30.26 1.76 11.99
CA ASN A 203 -31.64 2.20 11.82
C ASN A 203 -32.61 1.15 11.25
N GLY A 204 -32.22 -0.10 11.04
CA GLY A 204 -33.05 -1.15 10.45
C GLY A 204 -32.94 -2.52 11.14
N LYS A 205 -33.85 -3.43 10.88
CA LYS A 205 -33.95 -4.77 11.49
C LYS A 205 -32.66 -5.59 11.29
N LEU A 206 -31.98 -6.00 12.35
CA LEU A 206 -30.70 -6.73 12.37
C LEU A 206 -30.59 -7.88 11.34
N LYS A 207 -31.60 -8.74 11.22
CA LYS A 207 -31.61 -9.87 10.28
C LYS A 207 -31.52 -9.46 8.80
N ALA A 208 -32.23 -8.39 8.38
CA ALA A 208 -32.18 -7.92 7.00
C ALA A 208 -30.80 -7.38 6.62
N LYS A 209 -29.99 -7.04 7.58
CA LYS A 209 -28.65 -6.47 7.45
C LYS A 209 -27.57 -7.54 7.26
N GLU A 210 -27.62 -8.60 8.04
CA GLU A 210 -26.75 -9.76 7.85
C GLU A 210 -26.96 -10.36 6.47
N ASP A 211 -28.20 -10.42 6.01
CA ASP A 211 -28.54 -10.90 4.67
C ASP A 211 -27.96 -10.02 3.56
N LEU A 212 -28.09 -8.69 3.69
CA LEU A 212 -27.50 -7.75 2.73
C LEU A 212 -25.96 -7.82 2.70
N TYR A 213 -25.34 -7.99 3.86
CA TYR A 213 -23.89 -8.19 3.94
C TYR A 213 -23.46 -9.49 3.26
N VAL A 214 -24.14 -10.60 3.59
CA VAL A 214 -23.85 -11.91 2.97
C VAL A 214 -24.00 -11.83 1.46
N ASP A 215 -25.09 -11.20 0.95
CA ASP A 215 -25.34 -11.02 -0.47
C ASP A 215 -24.23 -10.20 -1.14
N LEU A 216 -23.79 -9.09 -0.53
CA LEU A 216 -22.69 -8.27 -1.04
C LEU A 216 -21.41 -9.10 -1.20
N ILE A 217 -21.05 -9.90 -0.18
CA ILE A 217 -19.84 -10.72 -0.24
C ILE A 217 -19.96 -11.85 -1.25
N LEU A 218 -21.12 -12.52 -1.32
CA LEU A 218 -21.35 -13.57 -2.31
C LEU A 218 -21.31 -13.05 -3.74
N GLU A 219 -21.88 -11.85 -4.00
CA GLU A 219 -21.80 -11.18 -5.31
C GLU A 219 -20.35 -10.88 -5.67
N ALA A 220 -19.59 -10.26 -4.76
CA ALA A 220 -18.18 -9.97 -4.99
C ALA A 220 -17.35 -11.23 -5.21
N TYR A 221 -17.65 -12.32 -4.51
CA TYR A 221 -17.00 -13.62 -4.66
C TYR A 221 -17.49 -14.39 -5.90
N LYS A 222 -18.55 -13.93 -6.58
CA LYS A 222 -19.24 -14.60 -7.68
C LYS A 222 -19.80 -15.98 -7.29
N ALA A 223 -20.33 -16.08 -6.07
CA ALA A 223 -21.00 -17.26 -5.55
C ALA A 223 -22.53 -17.12 -5.65
N LYS A 224 -23.24 -18.24 -5.83
CA LYS A 224 -24.71 -18.26 -5.80
C LYS A 224 -25.16 -18.49 -4.37
N ARG A 225 -26.11 -17.68 -3.90
CA ARG A 225 -26.74 -17.88 -2.59
C ARG A 225 -27.52 -19.19 -2.57
N ILE A 226 -27.52 -19.86 -1.43
CA ILE A 226 -28.33 -21.06 -1.14
C ILE A 226 -29.06 -20.86 0.19
N GLU A 227 -30.19 -21.53 0.34
CA GLU A 227 -31.04 -21.50 1.52
C GLU A 227 -31.11 -22.87 2.22
N GLY A 228 -31.64 -22.89 3.45
CA GLY A 228 -31.81 -24.13 4.21
C GLY A 228 -30.55 -24.65 4.91
N HIS A 229 -29.61 -23.75 5.17
CA HIS A 229 -28.35 -24.03 5.88
C HIS A 229 -28.19 -23.08 7.07
N THR A 230 -27.45 -23.51 8.09
CA THR A 230 -27.19 -22.71 9.28
C THR A 230 -25.93 -21.88 9.15
N THR A 231 -24.86 -22.48 8.60
CA THR A 231 -23.56 -21.84 8.45
C THR A 231 -23.13 -21.67 7.01
N ILE A 232 -23.80 -22.27 6.05
CA ILE A 232 -23.43 -22.26 4.63
C ILE A 232 -24.33 -21.28 3.90
N HIS A 233 -23.74 -20.31 3.21
CA HIS A 233 -24.45 -19.19 2.61
C HIS A 233 -24.56 -19.27 1.08
N GLY A 234 -23.64 -19.98 0.41
CA GLY A 234 -23.60 -20.01 -1.05
C GLY A 234 -22.80 -21.18 -1.64
N THR A 235 -22.72 -21.20 -2.96
CA THR A 235 -21.90 -22.15 -3.73
C THR A 235 -21.16 -21.45 -4.87
N LYS A 236 -19.93 -21.88 -5.15
CA LYS A 236 -19.11 -21.43 -6.28
C LYS A 236 -18.32 -22.60 -6.83
N SER A 237 -18.44 -22.88 -8.12
CA SER A 237 -17.64 -23.92 -8.83
C SER A 237 -17.59 -25.27 -8.12
N GLY A 238 -18.73 -25.74 -7.58
CA GLY A 238 -18.84 -27.02 -6.87
C GLY A 238 -18.40 -26.99 -5.41
N ARG A 239 -17.88 -25.87 -4.90
CA ARG A 239 -17.51 -25.66 -3.50
C ARG A 239 -18.62 -24.90 -2.77
N PHE A 240 -18.86 -25.24 -1.52
CA PHE A 240 -19.74 -24.46 -0.65
C PHE A 240 -19.04 -23.22 -0.14
N VAL A 241 -19.81 -22.22 0.30
CA VAL A 241 -19.26 -20.93 0.76
C VAL A 241 -19.88 -20.52 2.06
N HIS A 242 -19.05 -20.26 3.07
CA HIS A 242 -19.41 -19.59 4.31
C HIS A 242 -18.88 -18.15 4.26
N VAL A 243 -19.71 -17.19 4.61
CA VAL A 243 -19.32 -15.79 4.81
C VAL A 243 -19.20 -15.57 6.32
N GLY A 244 -18.02 -15.27 6.78
CA GLY A 244 -17.72 -14.97 8.17
C GLY A 244 -18.31 -13.63 8.62
N PRO A 245 -18.33 -13.36 9.92
CA PRO A 245 -18.89 -12.12 10.48
C PRO A 245 -18.12 -10.88 10.00
N LEU A 246 -18.82 -9.74 10.03
CA LEU A 246 -18.29 -8.47 9.54
C LEU A 246 -17.26 -7.85 10.50
N ASP A 247 -17.50 -7.97 11.81
CA ASP A 247 -16.87 -7.19 12.89
C ASP A 247 -15.95 -7.99 13.81
N VAL A 248 -16.01 -9.31 13.75
CA VAL A 248 -15.21 -10.20 14.59
C VAL A 248 -14.47 -11.23 13.73
N PRO A 249 -13.33 -11.78 14.21
CA PRO A 249 -12.61 -12.84 13.51
C PRO A 249 -13.44 -14.12 13.34
N VAL A 250 -13.19 -14.87 12.28
CA VAL A 250 -13.67 -16.25 12.17
C VAL A 250 -12.90 -17.11 13.17
N THR A 251 -13.61 -17.68 14.13
CA THR A 251 -13.02 -18.46 15.23
C THR A 251 -12.87 -19.93 14.91
N GLN A 252 -12.01 -20.62 15.67
CA GLN A 252 -11.89 -22.07 15.60
C GLN A 252 -13.21 -22.79 15.90
N SER A 253 -13.98 -22.31 16.88
CA SER A 253 -15.31 -22.83 17.19
C SER A 253 -16.25 -22.73 16.00
N ARG A 254 -16.21 -21.61 15.26
CA ARG A 254 -17.02 -21.42 14.04
C ARG A 254 -16.64 -22.39 12.94
N LEU A 255 -15.35 -22.69 12.76
CA LEU A 255 -14.92 -23.71 11.80
C LEU A 255 -15.37 -25.11 12.17
N ILE A 256 -15.45 -25.44 13.46
CA ILE A 256 -15.99 -26.72 13.92
C ILE A 256 -17.49 -26.81 13.61
N GLU A 257 -18.28 -25.77 13.83
CA GLU A 257 -19.71 -25.74 13.48
C GLU A 257 -19.91 -25.94 11.96
N ILE A 258 -19.12 -25.25 11.14
CA ILE A 258 -19.14 -25.39 9.68
C ILE A 258 -18.80 -26.83 9.27
N PHE A 259 -17.74 -27.40 9.88
CA PHE A 259 -17.31 -28.77 9.62
C PHE A 259 -18.43 -29.77 9.96
N GLU A 260 -19.09 -29.62 11.09
CA GLU A 260 -20.18 -30.53 11.51
C GLU A 260 -21.39 -30.44 10.56
N GLU A 261 -21.77 -29.23 10.12
CA GLU A 261 -22.83 -29.07 9.11
C GLU A 261 -22.44 -29.71 7.76
N CYS A 262 -21.21 -29.49 7.30
CA CYS A 262 -20.69 -30.11 6.07
C CYS A 262 -20.74 -31.63 6.17
N ARG A 263 -20.32 -32.21 7.31
CA ARG A 263 -20.32 -33.65 7.55
C ARG A 263 -21.73 -34.25 7.54
N GLN A 264 -22.68 -33.57 8.22
CA GLN A 264 -24.08 -33.99 8.24
C GLN A 264 -24.73 -34.00 6.85
N LYS A 265 -24.35 -33.05 6.00
CA LYS A 265 -24.87 -32.88 4.64
C LYS A 265 -24.04 -33.60 3.59
N LEU A 266 -22.96 -34.32 3.98
CA LEU A 266 -22.04 -35.01 3.09
C LEU A 266 -21.29 -34.07 2.11
N TYR A 267 -21.03 -32.85 2.53
CA TYR A 267 -20.26 -31.88 1.77
C TYR A 267 -18.77 -32.05 2.05
N THR A 268 -17.95 -32.09 0.98
CA THR A 268 -16.53 -32.41 1.09
C THR A 268 -15.62 -31.19 0.93
N GLN A 269 -16.15 -30.06 0.45
CA GLN A 269 -15.35 -28.87 0.16
C GLN A 269 -16.11 -27.60 0.48
N ILE A 270 -15.48 -26.69 1.21
CA ILE A 270 -16.04 -25.40 1.57
C ILE A 270 -14.96 -24.30 1.61
N ASP A 271 -15.32 -23.12 1.08
CA ASP A 271 -14.53 -21.89 1.22
C ASP A 271 -15.12 -21.06 2.36
N VAL A 272 -14.28 -20.66 3.30
CA VAL A 272 -14.65 -19.81 4.42
C VAL A 272 -14.05 -18.44 4.19
N LEU A 273 -14.91 -17.45 3.98
CA LEU A 273 -14.53 -16.07 3.69
C LEU A 273 -14.55 -15.28 4.98
N GLY A 274 -13.49 -14.54 5.31
CA GLY A 274 -13.42 -13.73 6.51
C GLY A 274 -12.53 -12.49 6.30
N PHE A 275 -12.85 -11.39 6.96
CA PHE A 275 -11.94 -10.24 7.02
C PHE A 275 -10.77 -10.51 7.93
N GLU A 276 -11.01 -11.27 8.97
CA GLU A 276 -10.02 -11.62 10.00
C GLU A 276 -10.25 -13.07 10.43
N PHE A 277 -9.19 -13.73 10.84
CA PHE A 277 -9.21 -15.10 11.34
C PHE A 277 -8.51 -15.16 12.68
N GLU A 278 -9.04 -16.01 13.58
CA GLU A 278 -8.46 -16.24 14.90
C GLU A 278 -7.07 -16.87 14.78
N MET A 279 -6.13 -16.45 15.63
CA MET A 279 -4.74 -16.90 15.59
C MET A 279 -4.53 -18.38 15.88
N GLY A 280 -5.51 -19.07 16.45
CA GLY A 280 -5.50 -20.51 16.71
C GLY A 280 -5.74 -21.39 15.48
N LEU A 281 -6.05 -20.79 14.33
CA LEU A 281 -6.28 -21.50 13.08
C LEU A 281 -4.94 -21.85 12.41
N THR A 282 -4.32 -22.91 12.89
CA THR A 282 -3.02 -23.38 12.36
C THR A 282 -3.20 -24.28 11.13
N PRO A 283 -2.20 -24.41 10.26
CA PRO A 283 -2.23 -25.38 9.16
C PRO A 283 -2.55 -26.81 9.62
N GLN A 284 -2.05 -27.20 10.80
CA GLN A 284 -2.32 -28.49 11.39
C GLN A 284 -3.80 -28.70 11.70
N PHE A 285 -4.47 -27.71 12.29
CA PHE A 285 -5.89 -27.77 12.54
C PHE A 285 -6.72 -27.92 11.25
N ILE A 286 -6.39 -27.19 10.21
CA ILE A 286 -7.05 -27.32 8.90
C ILE A 286 -6.78 -28.70 8.28
N GLN A 287 -5.56 -29.23 8.42
CA GLN A 287 -5.21 -30.56 7.94
C GLN A 287 -5.96 -31.68 8.71
N GLU A 288 -6.13 -31.56 10.02
CA GLU A 288 -6.94 -32.49 10.82
C GLU A 288 -8.40 -32.55 10.37
N ILE A 289 -8.99 -31.41 10.02
CA ILE A 289 -10.35 -31.34 9.46
C ILE A 289 -10.39 -32.02 8.09
N LYS A 290 -9.40 -31.77 7.25
CA LYS A 290 -9.30 -32.39 5.92
C LYS A 290 -9.19 -33.92 6.00
N GLU A 291 -8.43 -34.45 6.95
CA GLU A 291 -8.32 -35.89 7.19
C GLU A 291 -9.65 -36.53 7.66
N LYS A 292 -10.53 -35.72 8.27
CA LYS A 292 -11.88 -36.12 8.64
C LYS A 292 -12.89 -36.02 7.47
N GLY A 293 -12.44 -35.69 6.26
CA GLY A 293 -13.20 -35.75 5.01
C GLY A 293 -13.79 -34.42 4.52
N VAL A 294 -13.50 -33.30 5.15
CA VAL A 294 -13.94 -31.96 4.69
C VAL A 294 -12.74 -31.06 4.41
N SER A 295 -12.58 -30.63 3.17
CA SER A 295 -11.55 -29.66 2.76
C SER A 295 -12.04 -28.24 2.98
N ILE A 296 -11.53 -27.56 4.00
CA ILE A 296 -11.81 -26.15 4.30
C ILE A 296 -10.68 -25.31 3.68
N THR A 297 -11.05 -24.29 2.91
CA THR A 297 -10.13 -23.26 2.43
C THR A 297 -10.50 -21.91 3.05
N LEU A 298 -9.57 -21.29 3.75
CA LEU A 298 -9.76 -19.98 4.36
C LEU A 298 -9.33 -18.89 3.37
N LYS A 299 -10.19 -17.90 3.14
CA LYS A 299 -9.90 -16.80 2.21
C LYS A 299 -10.18 -15.45 2.86
N TYR A 300 -9.25 -14.52 2.67
CA TYR A 300 -9.47 -13.15 3.08
C TYR A 300 -10.47 -12.44 2.16
N ILE A 301 -11.48 -11.81 2.77
CA ILE A 301 -12.36 -10.88 2.08
C ILE A 301 -11.57 -9.61 1.78
N PRO A 302 -11.39 -9.23 0.50
CA PRO A 302 -10.67 -8.01 0.17
C PRO A 302 -11.49 -6.79 0.60
N LYS A 303 -10.81 -5.73 0.99
CA LYS A 303 -11.45 -4.47 1.42
C LYS A 303 -12.20 -3.78 0.28
N ASP A 304 -11.78 -4.06 -0.95
CA ASP A 304 -12.37 -3.53 -2.18
C ASP A 304 -13.79 -4.05 -2.46
N VAL A 305 -14.34 -4.98 -1.65
CA VAL A 305 -15.71 -5.48 -1.80
C VAL A 305 -16.77 -4.39 -1.58
N PHE A 306 -16.43 -3.33 -0.85
CA PHE A 306 -17.32 -2.18 -0.61
C PHE A 306 -17.27 -1.17 -1.77
N ASP A 307 -16.27 -1.20 -2.64
CA ASP A 307 -16.23 -0.40 -3.87
C ASP A 307 -16.91 -1.17 -5.02
N LYS A 308 -18.14 -0.77 -5.34
CA LYS A 308 -18.93 -1.37 -6.42
C LYS A 308 -18.18 -1.40 -7.77
N ARG A 309 -17.39 -0.36 -8.08
CA ARG A 309 -16.59 -0.30 -9.32
C ARG A 309 -15.44 -1.30 -9.31
N ALA A 310 -14.82 -1.54 -8.16
CA ALA A 310 -13.77 -2.54 -8.01
C ALA A 310 -14.33 -3.95 -8.18
N VAL A 311 -15.51 -4.23 -7.62
CA VAL A 311 -16.22 -5.51 -7.79
C VAL A 311 -16.61 -5.74 -9.23
N GLU A 312 -17.26 -4.77 -9.91
CA GLU A 312 -17.66 -4.85 -11.32
C GLU A 312 -16.47 -5.09 -12.27
N LYS A 313 -15.32 -4.49 -11.96
CA LYS A 313 -14.06 -4.67 -12.73
C LYS A 313 -13.29 -5.95 -12.37
N GLY A 314 -13.77 -6.76 -11.42
CA GLY A 314 -13.06 -7.95 -10.94
C GLY A 314 -11.76 -7.68 -10.21
N GLN A 315 -11.62 -6.49 -9.62
CA GLN A 315 -10.44 -6.09 -8.85
C GLN A 315 -10.48 -6.59 -7.39
N ALA A 316 -11.67 -6.92 -6.87
CA ALA A 316 -11.86 -7.53 -5.56
C ALA A 316 -11.42 -9.00 -5.61
N LYS A 317 -10.15 -9.26 -5.27
CA LYS A 317 -9.57 -10.62 -5.28
C LYS A 317 -9.52 -11.20 -3.87
N PHE A 318 -10.10 -12.39 -3.73
CA PHE A 318 -10.09 -13.17 -2.49
C PHE A 318 -8.85 -14.09 -2.50
N TYR A 319 -7.94 -13.88 -1.56
CA TYR A 319 -6.72 -14.67 -1.44
C TYR A 319 -6.81 -15.65 -0.29
N ASP A 320 -6.23 -16.81 -0.45
CA ASP A 320 -6.11 -17.80 0.61
C ASP A 320 -5.30 -17.23 1.77
N VAL A 321 -5.57 -17.70 2.97
CA VAL A 321 -4.83 -17.26 4.17
C VAL A 321 -3.42 -17.79 4.13
N ALA A 322 -2.44 -16.89 4.29
CA ALA A 322 -1.05 -17.28 4.46
C ALA A 322 -0.73 -17.51 5.95
N TYR A 323 0.22 -18.39 6.21
CA TYR A 323 0.62 -18.77 7.56
C TYR A 323 2.05 -18.33 7.82
N LEU A 324 2.24 -17.70 8.99
CA LEU A 324 3.50 -17.18 9.46
C LEU A 324 4.02 -18.00 10.64
N ASN A 325 5.22 -18.54 10.52
CA ASN A 325 5.87 -19.24 11.62
C ASN A 325 7.08 -18.45 12.12
N THR A 326 7.13 -18.25 13.43
CA THR A 326 8.17 -17.50 14.12
C THR A 326 8.70 -18.30 15.29
N ARG A 327 9.93 -18.01 15.69
CA ARG A 327 10.57 -18.56 16.88
C ARG A 327 11.08 -17.42 17.75
N GLU A 328 10.70 -17.45 19.02
CA GLU A 328 11.13 -16.49 20.03
C GLU A 328 12.39 -17.02 20.74
N LYS A 329 13.37 -16.15 20.92
CA LYS A 329 14.58 -16.45 21.69
C LYS A 329 14.70 -15.42 22.81
N MET A 330 14.50 -15.90 24.04
CA MET A 330 14.63 -15.08 25.25
C MET A 330 16.04 -15.13 25.79
N ASN A 331 16.58 -13.97 26.22
CA ASN A 331 17.83 -13.86 26.95
C ASN A 331 17.68 -12.82 28.07
N GLY A 332 17.28 -13.28 29.27
CA GLY A 332 16.92 -12.40 30.37
C GLY A 332 15.69 -11.56 30.03
N LYS A 333 15.83 -10.24 30.02
CA LYS A 333 14.79 -9.27 29.65
C LYS A 333 14.78 -8.93 28.16
N SER A 334 15.67 -9.54 27.40
CA SER A 334 15.80 -9.28 25.97
C SER A 334 15.16 -10.39 25.16
N ILE A 335 14.48 -10.05 24.07
CA ILE A 335 13.86 -10.98 23.13
C ILE A 335 14.36 -10.73 21.71
N THR A 336 14.51 -11.81 20.98
CA THR A 336 14.81 -11.80 19.55
C THR A 336 13.78 -12.65 18.85
N ILE A 337 13.23 -12.17 17.74
CA ILE A 337 12.27 -12.90 16.91
C ILE A 337 12.95 -13.40 15.66
N GLU A 338 12.79 -14.69 15.37
CA GLU A 338 13.26 -15.33 14.14
C GLU A 338 12.05 -15.68 13.26
N LEU A 339 12.08 -15.27 12.01
CA LEU A 339 11.14 -15.68 10.98
C LEU A 339 11.58 -17.06 10.45
N VAL A 340 10.76 -18.09 10.66
CA VAL A 340 11.12 -19.48 10.40
C VAL A 340 10.53 -19.97 9.09
N ASP A 341 9.27 -19.60 8.81
CA ASP A 341 8.55 -20.08 7.64
C ASP A 341 7.40 -19.14 7.26
N PHE A 342 7.05 -19.14 5.99
CA PHE A 342 5.90 -18.41 5.44
C PHE A 342 5.25 -19.27 4.36
N VAL A 343 4.06 -19.79 4.64
CA VAL A 343 3.34 -20.73 3.77
C VAL A 343 2.15 -20.02 3.14
N THR A 344 2.06 -20.09 1.82
CA THR A 344 0.91 -19.61 1.04
C THR A 344 0.30 -20.75 0.23
N HIS A 345 -1.00 -20.63 -0.05
CA HIS A 345 -1.73 -21.53 -0.95
C HIS A 345 -2.43 -20.74 -2.06
N TYR A 346 -1.88 -19.57 -2.39
CA TYR A 346 -2.46 -18.70 -3.41
C TYR A 346 -2.58 -19.43 -4.75
N THR A 347 -3.78 -19.39 -5.33
CA THR A 347 -4.05 -19.91 -6.66
C THR A 347 -4.86 -18.90 -7.45
N GLN A 348 -4.49 -18.69 -8.70
CA GLN A 348 -5.21 -17.81 -9.62
C GLN A 348 -6.34 -18.59 -10.29
N ASP A 349 -7.55 -18.03 -10.31
CA ASP A 349 -8.78 -18.73 -10.76
C ASP A 349 -8.82 -19.01 -12.29
N ASP A 350 -8.03 -18.29 -13.10
CA ASP A 350 -8.14 -18.27 -14.58
C ASP A 350 -6.95 -18.93 -15.33
N ILE A 351 -6.18 -19.78 -14.65
CA ILE A 351 -4.94 -20.36 -15.20
C ILE A 351 -5.19 -21.19 -16.45
N GLU A 352 -6.23 -22.04 -16.45
CA GLU A 352 -6.56 -22.91 -17.60
C GLU A 352 -7.00 -22.09 -18.81
N GLU A 353 -7.87 -21.10 -18.61
CA GLU A 353 -8.31 -20.19 -19.67
C GLU A 353 -7.14 -19.39 -20.24
N LEU A 354 -6.25 -18.92 -19.36
CA LEU A 354 -5.06 -18.19 -19.74
C LEU A 354 -4.08 -19.04 -20.53
N GLN A 355 -3.89 -20.32 -20.18
CA GLN A 355 -3.06 -21.27 -20.94
C GLN A 355 -3.63 -21.52 -22.33
N GLN A 356 -4.95 -21.67 -22.47
CA GLN A 356 -5.62 -21.88 -23.76
C GLN A 356 -5.53 -20.65 -24.66
N SER A 357 -5.74 -19.45 -24.10
CA SER A 357 -5.74 -18.18 -24.84
C SER A 357 -4.33 -17.59 -25.08
N MET A 358 -3.29 -18.13 -24.42
CA MET A 358 -1.94 -17.61 -24.47
C MET A 358 -1.33 -17.70 -25.86
N ARG A 359 -0.82 -16.56 -26.37
CA ARG A 359 0.02 -16.52 -27.58
C ARG A 359 1.45 -16.91 -27.25
N THR A 360 2.28 -17.16 -28.27
CA THR A 360 3.76 -17.36 -28.10
C THR A 360 4.35 -16.25 -27.25
N GLY A 361 5.07 -16.60 -26.19
CA GLY A 361 5.66 -15.67 -25.21
C GLY A 361 5.58 -16.17 -23.78
N ASN A 362 5.77 -15.28 -22.83
CA ASN A 362 5.85 -15.61 -21.42
C ASN A 362 4.69 -15.00 -20.65
N LYS A 363 4.17 -15.74 -19.66
CA LYS A 363 3.21 -15.27 -18.66
C LYS A 363 3.64 -15.74 -17.28
N VAL A 364 3.35 -14.96 -16.26
CA VAL A 364 3.56 -15.34 -14.86
C VAL A 364 2.19 -15.60 -14.23
N VAL A 365 2.03 -16.74 -13.59
CA VAL A 365 0.81 -17.18 -12.90
C VAL A 365 1.13 -17.66 -11.49
N ILE A 366 0.11 -17.73 -10.65
CA ILE A 366 0.21 -18.24 -9.29
C ILE A 366 -0.65 -19.49 -9.19
N GLU A 367 -0.04 -20.63 -8.85
CA GLU A 367 -0.70 -21.93 -8.74
C GLU A 367 -0.18 -22.63 -7.49
N ASP A 368 -1.08 -22.98 -6.57
CA ASP A 368 -0.80 -23.74 -5.33
C ASP A 368 0.41 -23.21 -4.53
N GLY A 369 0.38 -21.92 -4.23
CA GLY A 369 1.43 -21.26 -3.46
C GLY A 369 2.77 -21.11 -4.17
N GLN A 370 2.81 -21.30 -5.48
CA GLN A 370 4.00 -21.12 -6.30
C GLN A 370 3.79 -20.08 -7.39
N ILE A 371 4.80 -19.27 -7.64
CA ILE A 371 4.84 -18.42 -8.82
C ILE A 371 5.49 -19.18 -9.95
N LEU A 372 4.76 -19.37 -11.01
CA LEU A 372 5.17 -20.11 -12.20
C LEU A 372 5.32 -19.16 -13.38
N LYS A 373 6.42 -19.32 -14.11
CA LYS A 373 6.58 -18.75 -15.44
C LYS A 373 6.09 -19.76 -16.47
N LEU A 374 5.07 -19.41 -17.21
CA LEU A 374 4.58 -20.16 -18.36
C LEU A 374 5.27 -19.61 -19.61
N GLU A 375 5.87 -20.48 -20.40
CA GLU A 375 6.50 -20.14 -21.68
C GLU A 375 5.87 -20.97 -22.78
N LYS A 376 5.17 -20.31 -23.75
CA LYS A 376 4.59 -20.98 -24.93
C LYS A 376 5.51 -20.78 -26.11
N ASP A 377 6.02 -21.87 -26.67
CA ASP A 377 6.88 -21.89 -27.84
C ASP A 377 6.09 -21.68 -29.14
N LYS A 378 6.81 -21.63 -30.28
CA LYS A 378 6.20 -21.48 -31.62
C LYS A 378 5.36 -22.70 -32.04
N ASN A 379 5.58 -23.86 -31.40
CA ASN A 379 4.87 -25.12 -31.67
C ASN A 379 3.62 -25.26 -30.77
N GLY A 380 3.37 -24.28 -29.89
CA GLY A 380 2.25 -24.29 -28.99
C GLY A 380 2.49 -25.07 -27.68
N ILE A 381 3.71 -25.55 -27.44
CA ILE A 381 4.07 -26.28 -26.21
C ILE A 381 4.28 -25.28 -25.07
N ILE A 382 3.63 -25.54 -23.93
CA ILE A 382 3.75 -24.70 -22.73
C ILE A 382 4.69 -25.42 -21.75
N SER A 383 5.79 -24.76 -21.40
CA SER A 383 6.67 -25.16 -20.30
C SER A 383 6.37 -24.32 -19.05
N LYS A 384 6.51 -24.94 -17.86
CA LYS A 384 6.32 -24.30 -16.56
C LYS A 384 7.68 -24.25 -15.84
N THR A 385 8.08 -23.06 -15.36
CA THR A 385 9.28 -22.88 -14.52
C THR A 385 8.86 -22.26 -13.20
N ILE A 386 9.23 -22.89 -12.07
CA ILE A 386 8.97 -22.38 -10.73
C ILE A 386 9.92 -21.20 -10.47
N LEU A 387 9.38 -20.07 -10.03
CA LEU A 387 10.13 -18.85 -9.67
C LEU A 387 10.33 -18.73 -8.15
N THR A 388 9.45 -19.34 -7.33
CA THR A 388 9.51 -19.34 -5.87
C THR A 388 10.00 -20.70 -5.38
N ASN A 389 11.31 -20.85 -5.18
CA ASN A 389 11.92 -22.12 -4.73
C ASN A 389 11.97 -22.24 -3.21
N ASN A 390 11.92 -21.11 -2.50
CA ASN A 390 12.00 -21.04 -1.05
C ASN A 390 10.82 -20.25 -0.51
N TRP A 391 10.40 -20.54 0.72
CA TRP A 391 9.31 -19.80 1.36
C TRP A 391 9.57 -18.30 1.44
N TYR A 392 10.80 -17.88 1.66
CA TYR A 392 11.17 -16.47 1.74
C TYR A 392 11.12 -15.72 0.40
N ASP A 393 11.04 -16.42 -0.74
CA ASP A 393 10.87 -15.78 -2.05
C ASP A 393 9.53 -15.04 -2.15
N TRP A 394 8.56 -15.44 -1.33
CA TRP A 394 7.27 -14.77 -1.17
C TRP A 394 7.34 -13.49 -0.33
N VAL A 395 8.33 -13.39 0.58
CA VAL A 395 8.42 -12.28 1.54
C VAL A 395 9.11 -11.08 0.89
N ASP A 396 8.42 -9.95 0.81
CA ASP A 396 9.02 -8.69 0.34
C ASP A 396 9.66 -7.93 1.50
N TYR A 397 8.97 -7.84 2.63
CA TYR A 397 9.56 -7.39 3.90
C TYR A 397 8.79 -7.94 5.10
N TRP A 398 9.41 -7.88 6.28
CA TRP A 398 8.75 -8.15 7.53
C TRP A 398 9.19 -7.17 8.61
N ALA A 399 8.32 -6.97 9.60
CA ALA A 399 8.48 -5.96 10.61
C ALA A 399 7.92 -6.44 11.94
N ILE A 400 8.37 -5.83 13.02
CA ILE A 400 8.01 -6.17 14.39
C ILE A 400 7.61 -4.90 15.13
N ASP A 401 6.52 -5.01 15.89
CA ASP A 401 6.12 -4.17 16.97
C ASP A 401 6.28 -4.97 18.26
N PHE A 402 7.19 -4.58 19.13
CA PHE A 402 7.51 -5.33 20.35
C PHE A 402 6.53 -5.04 21.50
N ASN A 403 5.66 -4.04 21.36
CA ASN A 403 4.65 -3.69 22.36
C ASN A 403 3.32 -3.25 21.72
N TYR A 404 2.73 -4.11 20.94
CA TYR A 404 1.59 -3.82 20.06
C TYR A 404 0.35 -3.23 20.76
N GLU A 405 0.15 -3.45 22.07
CA GLU A 405 -1.02 -2.95 22.80
C GLU A 405 -0.81 -1.57 23.44
N ASP A 406 0.33 -0.92 23.23
CA ASP A 406 0.59 0.37 23.86
C ASP A 406 -0.11 1.55 23.15
N LYS A 407 -0.42 1.43 21.85
CA LYS A 407 -1.04 2.49 21.06
C LYS A 407 -2.40 2.11 20.51
N LYS A 408 -3.46 2.64 21.15
CA LYS A 408 -4.85 2.42 20.73
C LYS A 408 -5.17 3.18 19.44
N GLU A 409 -5.92 2.53 18.54
CA GLU A 409 -6.50 3.17 17.35
C GLU A 409 -7.75 3.97 17.78
N ILE A 410 -7.66 5.30 17.72
CA ILE A 410 -8.77 6.20 18.05
C ILE A 410 -9.43 6.65 16.75
N ILE A 411 -10.71 6.42 16.63
CA ILE A 411 -11.53 6.81 15.48
C ILE A 411 -12.53 7.88 15.88
N LYS A 412 -12.93 8.70 14.90
CA LYS A 412 -13.98 9.70 15.08
C LYS A 412 -15.28 9.18 14.51
N VAL A 413 -16.28 9.01 15.36
CA VAL A 413 -17.61 8.55 15.00
C VAL A 413 -18.64 9.65 15.28
N LYS A 414 -19.72 9.70 14.50
CA LYS A 414 -20.86 10.57 14.81
C LYS A 414 -21.77 9.84 15.81
N ASN A 415 -22.07 10.50 16.93
CA ASN A 415 -23.05 10.02 17.89
C ASN A 415 -24.48 10.20 17.37
N GLU A 416 -25.47 9.70 18.10
CA GLU A 416 -26.90 9.80 17.76
C GLU A 416 -27.38 11.25 17.57
N ASN A 417 -26.70 12.21 18.16
CA ASN A 417 -27.00 13.65 18.08
C ASN A 417 -26.30 14.33 16.88
N GLY A 418 -25.51 13.59 16.09
CA GLY A 418 -24.74 14.09 14.96
C GLY A 418 -23.43 14.78 15.34
N GLU A 419 -23.03 14.77 16.61
CA GLU A 419 -21.77 15.31 17.11
C GLU A 419 -20.64 14.27 16.90
N THR A 420 -19.43 14.76 16.61
CA THR A 420 -18.25 13.90 16.42
C THR A 420 -17.62 13.59 17.78
N GLU A 421 -17.54 12.32 18.14
CA GLU A 421 -16.84 11.84 19.33
C GLU A 421 -15.63 10.97 18.94
N GLU A 422 -14.61 10.97 19.79
CA GLU A 422 -13.46 10.09 19.67
C GLU A 422 -13.72 8.78 20.41
N ARG A 423 -13.58 7.65 19.70
CA ARG A 423 -13.82 6.33 20.26
C ARG A 423 -12.68 5.38 19.90
N TRP A 424 -12.31 4.54 20.86
CA TRP A 424 -11.41 3.43 20.55
C TRP A 424 -12.07 2.41 19.61
N SER A 425 -11.42 2.08 18.50
CA SER A 425 -11.94 1.14 17.50
C SER A 425 -11.99 -0.31 17.97
N GLY A 426 -11.39 -0.62 19.13
CA GLY A 426 -11.15 -2.00 19.58
C GLY A 426 -9.79 -2.56 19.11
N ASN A 427 -9.08 -1.83 18.25
CA ASN A 427 -7.80 -2.23 17.69
C ASN A 427 -6.65 -1.37 18.20
N TYR A 428 -5.43 -1.82 17.95
CA TYR A 428 -4.20 -1.10 18.22
C TYR A 428 -3.49 -0.75 16.92
N LEU A 429 -2.68 0.30 16.93
CA LEU A 429 -1.88 0.71 15.80
C LEU A 429 -0.55 -0.04 15.83
N PHE A 430 -0.18 -0.62 14.68
CA PHE A 430 1.11 -1.29 14.52
C PHE A 430 2.21 -0.25 14.38
N GLU A 431 3.16 -0.23 15.32
CA GLU A 431 4.37 0.57 15.25
C GLU A 431 5.52 -0.24 14.68
N ASN A 432 6.18 0.31 13.69
CA ASN A 432 7.26 -0.37 12.98
C ASN A 432 8.59 -0.14 13.71
N GLU A 433 8.82 -0.85 14.82
CA GLU A 433 10.01 -0.67 15.66
C GLU A 433 11.24 -1.34 15.07
N TRP A 434 11.08 -2.44 14.37
CA TRP A 434 12.14 -3.11 13.62
C TRP A 434 11.61 -3.72 12.33
N GLN A 435 12.48 -3.78 11.30
CA GLN A 435 12.09 -4.31 10.00
C GLN A 435 13.29 -4.81 9.19
N SER A 436 13.04 -5.81 8.35
CA SER A 436 13.96 -6.25 7.29
C SER A 436 13.23 -6.26 5.94
N PHE A 437 13.84 -5.70 4.90
CA PHE A 437 13.25 -5.61 3.58
C PHE A 437 14.29 -5.70 2.47
N ARG A 438 13.84 -6.12 1.29
CA ARG A 438 14.68 -6.25 0.11
C ARG A 438 14.87 -4.91 -0.58
N THR A 439 16.11 -4.61 -0.95
CA THR A 439 16.46 -3.46 -1.79
C THR A 439 17.14 -3.91 -3.07
N LYS A 440 17.29 -3.03 -4.05
CA LYS A 440 18.08 -3.34 -5.26
C LYS A 440 19.55 -3.62 -4.95
N LYS A 441 20.11 -2.98 -3.91
CA LYS A 441 21.50 -3.15 -3.48
C LYS A 441 21.69 -4.38 -2.60
N ASN A 442 20.68 -4.69 -1.78
CA ASN A 442 20.67 -5.89 -0.93
C ASN A 442 19.33 -6.62 -1.09
N PRO A 443 19.28 -7.67 -1.93
CA PRO A 443 18.06 -8.46 -2.13
C PRO A 443 17.83 -9.50 -1.03
N THR A 444 18.74 -9.64 -0.06
CA THR A 444 18.61 -10.60 1.03
C THR A 444 17.77 -10.01 2.17
N LEU A 445 17.03 -10.89 2.87
CA LEU A 445 16.32 -10.57 4.10
C LEU A 445 17.13 -11.03 5.31
N GLU A 446 17.09 -10.25 6.36
CA GLU A 446 17.48 -10.71 7.70
C GLU A 446 16.31 -11.50 8.27
N PHE A 447 16.52 -12.75 8.66
CA PHE A 447 15.47 -13.61 9.23
C PHE A 447 15.38 -13.52 10.74
N THR A 448 16.27 -12.77 11.37
CA THR A 448 16.32 -12.59 12.82
C THR A 448 16.34 -11.11 13.14
N SER A 449 15.48 -10.68 14.06
CA SER A 449 15.46 -9.30 14.52
C SER A 449 16.67 -8.95 15.34
N ILE A 450 16.89 -7.64 15.55
CA ILE A 450 17.77 -7.19 16.65
C ILE A 450 17.18 -7.62 17.99
N PRO A 451 18.01 -7.78 19.04
CA PRO A 451 17.54 -7.96 20.41
C PRO A 451 16.78 -6.72 20.89
N TYR A 452 15.58 -6.91 21.42
CA TYR A 452 14.79 -5.85 22.06
C TYR A 452 14.74 -6.08 23.57
N GLU A 453 15.11 -5.07 24.37
CA GLU A 453 15.18 -5.16 25.83
C GLU A 453 14.00 -4.44 26.48
N TYR A 454 13.21 -5.17 27.28
CA TYR A 454 12.12 -4.58 28.05
C TYR A 454 12.62 -3.96 29.34
N LYS A 455 12.22 -2.73 29.60
CA LYS A 455 12.63 -1.97 30.80
C LYS A 455 11.93 -2.45 32.07
N THR A 456 10.69 -2.86 31.95
CA THR A 456 9.82 -3.27 33.06
C THR A 456 9.36 -4.71 32.91
N PRO A 457 9.27 -5.50 34.00
CA PRO A 457 8.61 -6.80 33.95
C PRO A 457 7.13 -6.64 33.63
N GLY A 458 6.59 -7.54 32.82
CA GLY A 458 5.17 -7.50 32.39
C GLY A 458 4.82 -8.60 31.40
N ILE A 459 3.58 -8.59 30.96
CA ILE A 459 3.12 -9.39 29.83
C ILE A 459 3.02 -8.44 28.64
N TYR A 460 3.69 -8.78 27.56
CA TYR A 460 3.75 -7.97 26.33
C TYR A 460 3.20 -8.77 25.16
N LYS A 461 2.54 -8.08 24.24
CA LYS A 461 2.12 -8.66 22.95
C LYS A 461 2.98 -8.09 21.84
N ILE A 462 3.72 -8.96 21.20
CA ILE A 462 4.56 -8.66 20.06
C ILE A 462 3.76 -8.96 18.80
N MET A 463 3.66 -8.01 17.87
CA MET A 463 3.09 -8.28 16.56
C MET A 463 4.21 -8.41 15.53
N VAL A 464 4.25 -9.55 14.86
CA VAL A 464 5.11 -9.78 13.69
C VAL A 464 4.24 -9.65 12.45
N LYS A 465 4.63 -8.78 11.54
CA LYS A 465 3.94 -8.53 10.26
C LYS A 465 4.86 -8.89 9.10
N VAL A 466 4.37 -9.74 8.21
CA VAL A 466 5.00 -10.04 6.92
C VAL A 466 4.17 -9.44 5.81
N VAL A 467 4.82 -8.79 4.87
CA VAL A 467 4.20 -8.33 3.63
C VAL A 467 4.81 -9.09 2.49
N ASP A 468 3.98 -9.78 1.73
CA ASP A 468 4.42 -10.56 0.60
C ASP A 468 4.62 -9.70 -0.66
N ILE A 469 5.14 -10.30 -1.71
CA ILE A 469 5.40 -9.64 -2.99
C ILE A 469 4.13 -9.18 -3.72
N LEU A 470 2.93 -9.64 -3.30
CA LEU A 470 1.62 -9.18 -3.78
C LEU A 470 1.11 -7.98 -2.96
N GLY A 471 1.85 -7.58 -1.90
CA GLY A 471 1.46 -6.53 -0.98
C GLY A 471 0.40 -6.95 0.04
N ILE A 472 0.21 -8.25 0.27
CA ILE A 472 -0.73 -8.79 1.26
C ILE A 472 -0.03 -8.86 2.61
N ASP A 473 -0.70 -8.31 3.63
CA ASP A 473 -0.22 -8.31 5.01
C ASP A 473 -0.67 -9.59 5.71
N THR A 474 0.28 -10.32 6.28
CA THR A 474 0.02 -11.44 7.20
C THR A 474 0.66 -11.11 8.53
N SER A 475 -0.07 -11.22 9.63
CA SER A 475 0.44 -10.87 10.95
C SER A 475 0.23 -12.01 11.95
N LYS A 476 1.12 -12.08 12.95
CA LYS A 476 1.07 -12.99 14.08
C LYS A 476 1.34 -12.22 15.36
N ILE A 477 0.50 -12.40 16.37
CA ILE A 477 0.74 -11.86 17.71
C ILE A 477 1.34 -12.97 18.59
N ILE A 478 2.33 -12.59 19.38
CA ILE A 478 3.05 -13.48 20.28
C ILE A 478 2.94 -12.84 21.66
N GLU A 479 2.45 -13.58 22.64
CA GLU A 479 2.44 -13.12 24.03
C GLU A 479 3.72 -13.60 24.72
N VAL A 480 4.41 -12.68 25.37
CA VAL A 480 5.64 -12.96 26.11
C VAL A 480 5.56 -12.38 27.52
N LYS A 481 6.11 -13.14 28.47
CA LYS A 481 6.21 -12.71 29.87
C LYS A 481 7.68 -12.44 30.20
N ILE A 482 7.93 -11.20 30.61
CA ILE A 482 9.26 -10.69 31.00
C ILE A 482 9.41 -10.69 32.52
#